data_25a64f0acb11bac22063445fd74d5cb3
#
_entry.id   25a64f0acb11bac22063445fd74d5cb3
#
_cell.length_a   1.000
_cell.length_b   1.000
_cell.length_c   1.000
_cell.angle_alpha   90.00
_cell.angle_beta   90.00
_cell.angle_gamma   90.00
#
_symmetry.space_group_name_H-M   'P 1'
#
loop_
_entity.id
_entity.type
_entity.pdbx_description
1 polymer ?
#
loop_
_entity_poly.entity_id
_entity_poly.type
_entity_poly.pdbx_seq_one_letter_code
_entity_poly.pdbx_strand_id
1 'polypeptide(L)'
;LQRRDFLALTGLTAGGLIVPSFFGKVIAAEQLQSALDPALKKRLADAALAAARQAGATYCDVRIGRYLRQYVITREDKVQNVVNTESTGVGIRVIVNGAWGFAATNQLGTTDVARAAQQAAAIAKANAGVQTAPVQLAAAPGVGEVSWRTPIRKNAMDVPIKEKVELLLDVNAGAMGAGASFVNSMLFLVNEQKYFASTDGSYIDQDVHRIWAPMTVTAIDKSTGKFRTRSGLSSPMGLGYEYLDGVGTGKAVSPNGVVNYRNSYDMKADAIAAAKQAQEKLKAPSVKPGKYDLILDPSHTWLTIHESVGHPLELDRVLGYEANYAGTSFATLDKREQHFQYGSDKVNIFADKTQPGSLGAVGYDDEGVKTKRWDLISEGKLVDYQTIRDQAHILGKTESDGCCYADSWSSVQFQRMANVSMAPGKSKLSVADMVKDVENGIYIIGDGSFSIDQQRYNAQFGGQLFYEIKNGQITRMLEDVAYQIRTPEFWNACTAVADESDYRLGGSFFDGKGQPGQVSAVSHGSSTARFNGINVINTARSLG
;
A
#
# COMPACT_ATOMS: atom_id res chain seq x y z
N LEU A 1 -12.51 -14.40 -30.67
CA LEU A 1 -12.02 -14.03 -29.33
C LEU A 1 -13.24 -13.94 -28.40
N GLN A 2 -13.31 -14.84 -27.41
CA GLN A 2 -14.41 -14.82 -26.45
C GLN A 2 -14.24 -13.65 -25.47
N ARG A 3 -15.34 -13.15 -24.89
CA ARG A 3 -15.36 -12.04 -23.92
C ARG A 3 -14.35 -12.21 -22.75
N ARG A 4 -14.00 -13.45 -22.41
CA ARG A 4 -12.97 -13.80 -21.41
C ARG A 4 -11.57 -13.41 -21.85
N ASP A 5 -11.23 -13.57 -23.12
CA ASP A 5 -9.89 -13.29 -23.65
C ASP A 5 -9.66 -11.78 -23.78
N PHE A 6 -10.73 -11.00 -24.01
CA PHE A 6 -10.67 -9.54 -24.03
C PHE A 6 -10.40 -8.95 -22.65
N LEU A 7 -10.97 -9.52 -21.58
CA LEU A 7 -10.73 -9.08 -20.20
C LEU A 7 -9.32 -9.46 -19.71
N ALA A 8 -8.73 -10.52 -20.23
CA ALA A 8 -7.34 -10.91 -19.98
C ALA A 8 -6.33 -10.05 -20.78
N LEU A 9 -6.74 -9.52 -21.95
CA LEU A 9 -5.91 -8.68 -22.82
C LEU A 9 -5.94 -7.19 -22.44
N THR A 10 -6.94 -6.72 -21.73
CA THR A 10 -7.04 -5.33 -21.26
C THR A 10 -6.27 -5.11 -19.96
N GLY A 11 -5.19 -5.87 -19.76
CA GLY A 11 -4.11 -5.54 -18.82
C GLY A 11 -4.56 -4.92 -17.49
N LEU A 12 -5.36 -5.64 -16.71
CA LEU A 12 -5.30 -5.51 -15.28
C LEU A 12 -4.00 -6.19 -14.80
N THR A 13 -2.89 -5.65 -15.22
CA THR A 13 -1.56 -5.87 -14.62
C THR A 13 -1.33 -4.91 -13.44
N ALA A 14 -2.36 -4.62 -12.68
CA ALA A 14 -2.22 -4.41 -11.26
C ALA A 14 -2.37 -5.80 -10.65
N GLY A 15 -1.43 -6.23 -9.85
CA GLY A 15 -1.40 -7.54 -9.23
C GLY A 15 -2.79 -8.01 -8.85
N GLY A 16 -3.15 -9.20 -9.29
CA GLY A 16 -4.53 -9.68 -9.43
C GLY A 16 -5.45 -9.07 -8.40
N LEU A 17 -6.46 -8.34 -8.87
CA LEU A 17 -7.62 -8.01 -8.06
C LEU A 17 -8.28 -9.33 -7.64
N ILE A 18 -7.68 -10.02 -6.68
CA ILE A 18 -8.41 -10.91 -5.80
C ILE A 18 -9.26 -9.96 -4.97
N VAL A 19 -10.40 -9.56 -5.52
CA VAL A 19 -11.47 -9.04 -4.69
C VAL A 19 -11.84 -10.21 -3.79
N PRO A 20 -11.44 -10.21 -2.52
CA PRO A 20 -11.92 -11.23 -1.60
C PRO A 20 -13.43 -11.17 -1.70
N SER A 21 -14.08 -12.31 -1.90
CA SER A 21 -15.54 -12.41 -1.88
C SER A 21 -16.04 -12.16 -0.46
N PHE A 22 -15.88 -10.92 0.00
CA PHE A 22 -16.51 -10.48 1.23
C PHE A 22 -17.99 -10.29 0.94
N PHE A 23 -18.80 -11.22 1.40
CA PHE A 23 -20.25 -11.06 1.51
C PHE A 23 -20.59 -9.99 2.57
N GLY A 24 -20.22 -8.72 2.29
CA GLY A 24 -20.81 -7.58 2.93
C GLY A 24 -22.21 -7.37 2.35
N LYS A 25 -23.18 -7.00 3.18
CA LYS A 25 -24.49 -6.56 2.66
C LYS A 25 -24.25 -5.37 1.74
N VAL A 26 -24.71 -5.45 0.49
CA VAL A 26 -24.81 -4.29 -0.40
C VAL A 26 -25.92 -3.40 0.16
N ILE A 27 -25.57 -2.21 0.60
CA ILE A 27 -26.50 -1.25 1.20
C ILE A 27 -26.63 -0.06 0.25
N ALA A 28 -27.84 0.45 0.06
CA ALA A 28 -28.04 1.72 -0.64
C ALA A 28 -27.29 2.85 0.11
N ALA A 29 -26.71 3.79 -0.62
CA ALA A 29 -25.89 4.86 -0.03
C ALA A 29 -26.60 5.67 1.08
N GLU A 30 -27.92 5.71 1.04
CA GLU A 30 -28.78 6.40 2.02
C GLU A 30 -28.97 5.64 3.34
N GLN A 31 -28.43 4.41 3.46
CA GLN A 31 -28.63 3.53 4.62
C GLN A 31 -27.33 3.17 5.35
N LEU A 32 -26.26 3.96 5.21
CA LEU A 32 -25.08 3.79 6.05
C LEU A 32 -25.47 3.99 7.50
N GLN A 33 -25.34 2.93 8.31
CA GLN A 33 -25.64 3.00 9.73
C GLN A 33 -24.70 3.99 10.43
N SER A 34 -25.16 4.63 11.50
CA SER A 34 -24.29 5.45 12.35
C SER A 34 -23.12 4.61 12.91
N ALA A 35 -22.02 5.26 13.22
CA ALA A 35 -20.88 4.61 13.87
C ALA A 35 -21.33 3.86 15.13
N LEU A 36 -20.67 2.74 15.44
CA LEU A 36 -20.98 1.98 16.67
C LEU A 36 -20.76 2.85 17.91
N ASP A 37 -21.76 2.83 18.81
CA ASP A 37 -21.68 3.53 20.07
C ASP A 37 -20.41 3.12 20.86
N PRO A 38 -19.58 4.07 21.31
CA PRO A 38 -18.38 3.78 22.09
C PRO A 38 -18.64 2.93 23.34
N ALA A 39 -19.77 3.16 24.04
CA ALA A 39 -20.15 2.37 25.22
C ALA A 39 -20.50 0.92 24.83
N LEU A 40 -21.12 0.69 23.67
CA LEU A 40 -21.35 -0.65 23.16
C LEU A 40 -20.02 -1.36 22.85
N LYS A 41 -19.10 -0.69 22.14
CA LYS A 41 -17.77 -1.27 21.82
C LYS A 41 -17.06 -1.71 23.09
N LYS A 42 -17.04 -0.86 24.13
CA LYS A 42 -16.41 -1.19 25.41
C LYS A 42 -17.08 -2.38 26.09
N ARG A 43 -18.42 -2.42 26.18
CA ARG A 43 -19.16 -3.54 26.79
C ARG A 43 -18.88 -4.87 26.09
N LEU A 44 -18.81 -4.88 24.75
CA LEU A 44 -18.49 -6.09 23.96
C LEU A 44 -17.06 -6.56 24.24
N ALA A 45 -16.10 -5.62 24.25
CA ALA A 45 -14.71 -5.92 24.54
C ALA A 45 -14.54 -6.48 25.97
N ASP A 46 -15.11 -5.83 26.98
CA ASP A 46 -15.04 -6.27 28.37
C ASP A 46 -15.63 -7.69 28.55
N ALA A 47 -16.78 -7.99 27.90
CA ALA A 47 -17.38 -9.31 27.93
C ALA A 47 -16.48 -10.39 27.32
N ALA A 48 -15.85 -10.11 26.19
CA ALA A 48 -14.93 -11.03 25.53
C ALA A 48 -13.65 -11.25 26.35
N LEU A 49 -13.04 -10.17 26.88
CA LEU A 49 -11.86 -10.25 27.73
C LEU A 49 -12.13 -11.05 29.02
N ALA A 50 -13.27 -10.83 29.67
CA ALA A 50 -13.68 -11.57 30.86
C ALA A 50 -13.86 -13.06 30.56
N ALA A 51 -14.56 -13.40 29.47
CA ALA A 51 -14.78 -14.79 29.05
C ALA A 51 -13.48 -15.52 28.69
N ALA A 52 -12.55 -14.84 28.01
CA ALA A 52 -11.23 -15.37 27.71
C ALA A 52 -10.41 -15.69 28.96
N ARG A 53 -10.39 -14.77 29.95
CA ARG A 53 -9.72 -15.02 31.24
C ARG A 53 -10.33 -16.22 31.99
N GLN A 54 -11.66 -16.32 32.03
CA GLN A 54 -12.36 -17.47 32.63
C GLN A 54 -12.05 -18.79 31.92
N ALA A 55 -11.81 -18.74 30.61
CA ALA A 55 -11.40 -19.91 29.82
C ALA A 55 -9.90 -20.27 29.94
N GLY A 56 -9.12 -19.52 30.75
CA GLY A 56 -7.71 -19.78 31.03
C GLY A 56 -6.73 -19.08 30.08
N ALA A 57 -7.16 -18.03 29.39
CA ALA A 57 -6.26 -17.25 28.55
C ALA A 57 -5.25 -16.44 29.38
N THR A 58 -3.98 -16.51 29.03
CA THR A 58 -2.90 -15.69 29.59
C THR A 58 -2.82 -14.33 28.90
N TYR A 59 -3.28 -14.26 27.65
CA TYR A 59 -3.42 -13.05 26.84
C TYR A 59 -4.71 -13.11 26.02
N CYS A 60 -5.35 -11.98 25.84
CA CYS A 60 -6.47 -11.82 24.91
C CYS A 60 -6.45 -10.43 24.30
N ASP A 61 -6.68 -10.36 23.00
CA ASP A 61 -7.06 -9.12 22.32
C ASP A 61 -8.40 -9.28 21.58
N VAL A 62 -9.10 -8.16 21.47
CA VAL A 62 -10.43 -8.04 20.86
C VAL A 62 -10.40 -6.91 19.86
N ARG A 63 -10.80 -7.19 18.62
CA ARG A 63 -10.93 -6.18 17.57
C ARG A 63 -12.39 -6.10 17.13
N ILE A 64 -13.03 -4.96 17.38
CA ILE A 64 -14.36 -4.66 16.87
C ILE A 64 -14.17 -3.76 15.67
N GLY A 65 -14.55 -4.24 14.49
CA GLY A 65 -14.32 -3.53 13.22
C GLY A 65 -15.62 -3.24 12.49
N ARG A 66 -15.73 -2.03 11.96
CA ARG A 66 -16.72 -1.64 10.96
C ARG A 66 -15.99 -1.11 9.74
N TYR A 67 -16.18 -1.77 8.60
CA TYR A 67 -15.45 -1.50 7.35
C TYR A 67 -16.45 -1.02 6.30
N LEU A 68 -16.29 0.21 5.85
CA LEU A 68 -17.08 0.83 4.79
C LEU A 68 -16.22 0.94 3.54
N ARG A 69 -16.77 0.50 2.40
CA ARG A 69 -16.12 0.64 1.09
C ARG A 69 -17.12 1.19 0.09
N GLN A 70 -16.70 2.19 -0.66
CA GLN A 70 -17.47 2.75 -1.75
C GLN A 70 -16.61 2.82 -3.00
N TYR A 71 -17.12 2.26 -4.10
CA TYR A 71 -16.46 2.29 -5.41
C TYR A 71 -17.41 2.90 -6.42
N VAL A 72 -16.93 3.91 -7.15
CA VAL A 72 -17.64 4.50 -8.28
C VAL A 72 -16.78 4.26 -9.53
N ILE A 73 -17.36 3.67 -10.56
CA ILE A 73 -16.64 3.25 -11.76
C ILE A 73 -17.39 3.80 -12.96
N THR A 74 -16.67 4.52 -13.82
CA THR A 74 -17.20 5.06 -15.07
C THR A 74 -16.36 4.64 -16.26
N ARG A 75 -16.98 4.67 -17.43
CA ARG A 75 -16.33 4.43 -18.70
C ARG A 75 -16.91 5.36 -19.74
N GLU A 76 -16.07 6.12 -20.42
CA GLU A 76 -16.46 7.19 -21.35
C GLU A 76 -17.56 8.09 -20.73
N ASP A 77 -18.76 8.09 -21.27
CA ASP A 77 -19.93 8.86 -20.84
C ASP A 77 -20.91 8.11 -19.92
N LYS A 78 -20.51 6.91 -19.43
CA LYS A 78 -21.41 6.01 -18.70
C LYS A 78 -20.90 5.63 -17.34
N VAL A 79 -21.82 5.57 -16.37
CA VAL A 79 -21.58 4.88 -15.10
C VAL A 79 -21.60 3.38 -15.35
N GLN A 80 -20.53 2.69 -14.96
CA GLN A 80 -20.43 1.24 -15.07
C GLN A 80 -20.93 0.56 -13.79
N ASN A 81 -20.54 1.11 -12.64
CA ASN A 81 -20.91 0.52 -11.36
C ASN A 81 -20.80 1.54 -10.23
N VAL A 82 -21.65 1.37 -9.20
CA VAL A 82 -21.55 2.02 -7.91
C VAL A 82 -21.72 0.94 -6.85
N VAL A 83 -20.69 0.72 -6.04
CA VAL A 83 -20.67 -0.31 -5.01
C VAL A 83 -20.54 0.36 -3.65
N ASN A 84 -21.45 0.03 -2.74
CA ASN A 84 -21.34 0.36 -1.32
C ASN A 84 -21.39 -0.93 -0.52
N THR A 85 -20.41 -1.15 0.34
CA THR A 85 -20.39 -2.30 1.23
C THR A 85 -20.14 -1.87 2.66
N GLU A 86 -20.77 -2.56 3.59
CA GLU A 86 -20.49 -2.47 5.01
C GLU A 86 -20.30 -3.87 5.59
N SER A 87 -19.29 -4.01 6.45
CA SER A 87 -19.05 -5.24 7.20
C SER A 87 -18.72 -4.89 8.65
N THR A 88 -19.41 -5.49 9.60
CA THR A 88 -19.23 -5.22 11.04
C THR A 88 -19.16 -6.52 11.81
N GLY A 89 -18.24 -6.61 12.77
CA GLY A 89 -18.10 -7.77 13.64
C GLY A 89 -16.95 -7.66 14.62
N VAL A 90 -16.68 -8.75 15.31
CA VAL A 90 -15.70 -8.86 16.39
C VAL A 90 -14.79 -10.05 16.14
N GLY A 91 -13.46 -9.81 16.10
CA GLY A 91 -12.42 -10.83 16.10
C GLY A 91 -11.77 -10.91 17.49
N ILE A 92 -11.54 -12.12 17.99
CA ILE A 92 -10.98 -12.36 19.31
C ILE A 92 -9.82 -13.33 19.17
N ARG A 93 -8.65 -12.93 19.64
CA ARG A 93 -7.43 -13.72 19.63
C ARG A 93 -6.97 -13.94 21.08
N VAL A 94 -6.57 -15.15 21.39
CA VAL A 94 -6.14 -15.53 22.76
C VAL A 94 -4.88 -16.36 22.74
N ILE A 95 -4.13 -16.34 23.83
CA ILE A 95 -3.07 -17.31 24.12
C ILE A 95 -3.52 -18.17 25.31
N VAL A 96 -3.54 -19.49 25.10
CA VAL A 96 -3.75 -20.48 26.16
C VAL A 96 -2.68 -21.55 26.03
N ASN A 97 -2.00 -21.90 27.15
CA ASN A 97 -0.92 -22.87 27.18
C ASN A 97 0.20 -22.56 26.14
N GLY A 98 0.48 -21.27 25.91
CA GLY A 98 1.50 -20.82 24.98
C GLY A 98 1.12 -20.86 23.51
N ALA A 99 -0.12 -21.19 23.15
CA ALA A 99 -0.56 -21.29 21.75
C ALA A 99 -1.65 -20.28 21.41
N TRP A 100 -1.67 -19.83 20.16
CA TRP A 100 -2.70 -18.94 19.62
C TRP A 100 -4.00 -19.68 19.32
N GLY A 101 -5.13 -19.02 19.60
CA GLY A 101 -6.44 -19.35 19.10
C GLY A 101 -7.19 -18.11 18.66
N PHE A 102 -8.02 -18.26 17.65
CA PHE A 102 -8.82 -17.17 17.08
C PHE A 102 -10.25 -17.62 16.81
N ALA A 103 -11.20 -16.75 17.09
CA ALA A 103 -12.59 -16.89 16.65
C ALA A 103 -13.20 -15.51 16.39
N ALA A 104 -14.24 -15.46 15.56
CA ALA A 104 -14.88 -14.23 15.19
C ALA A 104 -16.41 -14.38 15.12
N THR A 105 -17.13 -13.27 15.30
CA THR A 105 -18.59 -13.22 15.19
C THR A 105 -19.06 -11.87 14.65
N ASN A 106 -20.14 -11.89 13.87
CA ASN A 106 -20.86 -10.68 13.45
C ASN A 106 -22.08 -10.37 14.35
N GLN A 107 -22.29 -11.17 15.39
CA GLN A 107 -23.34 -10.91 16.37
C GLN A 107 -22.80 -9.99 17.47
N LEU A 108 -23.40 -8.80 17.60
CA LEU A 108 -22.96 -7.76 18.52
C LEU A 108 -23.65 -7.85 19.90
N GLY A 109 -23.84 -9.06 20.39
CA GLY A 109 -24.33 -9.34 21.74
C GLY A 109 -23.20 -9.73 22.68
N THR A 110 -23.25 -9.33 23.95
CA THR A 110 -22.24 -9.70 24.96
C THR A 110 -22.12 -11.21 25.15
N THR A 111 -23.20 -11.95 25.04
CA THR A 111 -23.22 -13.42 25.09
C THR A 111 -22.52 -14.04 23.87
N ASP A 112 -22.68 -13.44 22.70
CA ASP A 112 -22.12 -13.97 21.45
C ASP A 112 -20.61 -13.76 21.39
N VAL A 113 -20.13 -12.59 21.81
CA VAL A 113 -18.69 -12.32 21.89
C VAL A 113 -18.01 -13.16 22.99
N ALA A 114 -18.70 -13.39 24.12
CA ALA A 114 -18.20 -14.29 25.17
C ALA A 114 -18.06 -15.72 24.66
N ARG A 115 -19.04 -16.21 23.89
CA ARG A 115 -18.98 -17.53 23.23
C ARG A 115 -17.82 -17.62 22.24
N ALA A 116 -17.61 -16.59 21.43
CA ALA A 116 -16.48 -16.53 20.50
C ALA A 116 -15.13 -16.54 21.25
N ALA A 117 -15.00 -15.85 22.37
CA ALA A 117 -13.81 -15.88 23.22
C ALA A 117 -13.54 -17.29 23.79
N GLN A 118 -14.57 -17.99 24.24
CA GLN A 118 -14.46 -19.39 24.70
C GLN A 118 -14.05 -20.33 23.56
N GLN A 119 -14.59 -20.13 22.36
CA GLN A 119 -14.22 -20.89 21.17
C GLN A 119 -12.75 -20.65 20.81
N ALA A 120 -12.29 -19.41 20.81
CA ALA A 120 -10.88 -19.07 20.58
C ALA A 120 -9.97 -19.78 21.60
N ALA A 121 -10.37 -19.78 22.89
CA ALA A 121 -9.62 -20.48 23.95
C ALA A 121 -9.57 -21.99 23.75
N ALA A 122 -10.65 -22.61 23.27
CA ALA A 122 -10.69 -24.04 22.95
C ALA A 122 -9.75 -24.38 21.79
N ILE A 123 -9.72 -23.54 20.74
CA ILE A 123 -8.79 -23.66 19.61
C ILE A 123 -7.33 -23.52 20.09
N ALA A 124 -7.04 -22.54 20.95
CA ALA A 124 -5.69 -22.36 21.51
C ALA A 124 -5.22 -23.58 22.29
N LYS A 125 -6.10 -24.17 23.13
CA LYS A 125 -5.79 -25.40 23.86
C LYS A 125 -5.48 -26.60 22.93
N ALA A 126 -6.22 -26.72 21.84
CA ALA A 126 -5.97 -27.78 20.84
C ALA A 126 -4.62 -27.53 20.13
N ASN A 127 -4.32 -26.31 19.74
CA ASN A 127 -3.08 -25.91 19.08
C ASN A 127 -1.85 -26.15 19.97
N ALA A 128 -1.97 -25.95 21.28
CA ALA A 128 -0.87 -26.20 22.23
C ALA A 128 -0.32 -27.63 22.18
N GLY A 129 -1.15 -28.59 21.77
CA GLY A 129 -0.74 -29.99 21.62
C GLY A 129 0.14 -30.29 20.39
N VAL A 130 0.20 -29.40 19.42
CA VAL A 130 0.95 -29.58 18.16
C VAL A 130 2.00 -28.47 17.94
N GLN A 131 2.05 -27.46 18.80
CA GLN A 131 2.98 -26.36 18.70
C GLN A 131 4.38 -26.75 19.20
N THR A 132 5.42 -26.35 18.47
CA THR A 132 6.82 -26.69 18.77
C THR A 132 7.47 -25.81 19.85
N ALA A 133 7.00 -24.55 19.94
CA ALA A 133 7.50 -23.59 20.93
C ALA A 133 6.36 -22.65 21.37
N PRO A 134 6.33 -22.23 22.66
CA PRO A 134 5.33 -21.28 23.11
C PRO A 134 5.51 -19.91 22.49
N VAL A 135 4.39 -19.22 22.26
CA VAL A 135 4.37 -17.81 21.83
C VAL A 135 5.05 -16.93 22.88
N GLN A 136 5.93 -16.05 22.41
CA GLN A 136 6.60 -15.03 23.24
C GLN A 136 6.23 -13.66 22.73
N LEU A 137 5.41 -12.91 23.48
CA LEU A 137 5.02 -11.56 23.11
C LEU A 137 5.98 -10.52 23.69
N ALA A 138 6.53 -9.66 22.82
CA ALA A 138 7.16 -8.44 23.25
C ALA A 138 6.18 -7.52 24.01
N ALA A 139 6.68 -6.68 24.88
CA ALA A 139 5.88 -5.79 25.68
C ALA A 139 5.04 -4.83 24.80
N ALA A 140 3.79 -4.62 25.22
CA ALA A 140 2.92 -3.54 24.73
C ALA A 140 2.19 -2.99 25.95
N PRO A 141 2.76 -2.01 26.65
CA PRO A 141 2.16 -1.44 27.86
C PRO A 141 0.76 -0.94 27.59
N GLY A 142 -0.17 -1.21 28.50
CA GLY A 142 -1.54 -0.74 28.41
C GLY A 142 -1.60 0.79 28.35
N VAL A 143 -2.31 1.30 27.35
CA VAL A 143 -2.45 2.75 27.10
C VAL A 143 -3.73 3.36 27.65
N GLY A 144 -4.58 2.53 28.29
CA GLY A 144 -5.91 2.95 28.72
C GLY A 144 -6.83 3.27 27.55
N GLU A 145 -7.74 4.22 27.73
CA GLU A 145 -8.67 4.67 26.69
C GLU A 145 -8.06 5.79 25.85
N VAL A 146 -7.79 5.50 24.58
CA VAL A 146 -7.20 6.45 23.62
C VAL A 146 -7.92 6.39 22.28
N SER A 147 -7.79 7.45 21.50
CA SER A 147 -8.36 7.49 20.15
C SER A 147 -7.37 8.09 19.14
N TRP A 148 -7.53 7.67 17.90
CA TRP A 148 -6.79 8.22 16.76
C TRP A 148 -7.69 8.32 15.53
N ARG A 149 -7.48 9.33 14.70
CA ARG A 149 -8.26 9.56 13.47
C ARG A 149 -7.32 9.99 12.35
N THR A 150 -7.56 9.49 11.13
CA THR A 150 -6.90 10.05 9.95
C THR A 150 -7.23 11.54 9.86
N PRO A 151 -6.23 12.43 9.74
CA PRO A 151 -6.47 13.87 9.62
C PRO A 151 -7.04 14.19 8.24
N ILE A 152 -8.36 14.23 8.12
CA ILE A 152 -9.09 14.59 6.90
C ILE A 152 -9.83 15.91 7.08
N ARG A 153 -10.08 16.62 5.98
CA ARG A 153 -10.91 17.85 5.96
C ARG A 153 -12.35 17.57 5.54
N LYS A 154 -12.54 16.69 4.56
CA LYS A 154 -13.83 16.35 3.99
C LYS A 154 -13.96 14.84 3.92
N ASN A 155 -14.85 14.28 4.74
CA ASN A 155 -15.10 12.85 4.71
C ASN A 155 -15.66 12.47 3.33
N ALA A 156 -14.93 11.61 2.63
CA ALA A 156 -15.31 11.20 1.28
C ALA A 156 -16.59 10.35 1.24
N MET A 157 -16.93 9.67 2.35
CA MET A 157 -18.19 8.91 2.43
C MET A 157 -19.43 9.83 2.48
N ASP A 158 -19.30 11.05 3.00
CA ASP A 158 -20.40 12.01 3.12
C ASP A 158 -20.67 12.79 1.82
N VAL A 159 -19.74 12.73 0.85
CA VAL A 159 -19.93 13.35 -0.45
C VAL A 159 -20.99 12.59 -1.24
N PRO A 160 -22.02 13.25 -1.81
CA PRO A 160 -23.05 12.59 -2.59
C PRO A 160 -22.48 11.78 -3.77
N ILE A 161 -23.03 10.61 -4.02
CA ILE A 161 -22.63 9.77 -5.17
C ILE A 161 -22.75 10.53 -6.49
N LYS A 162 -23.76 11.38 -6.62
CA LYS A 162 -23.97 12.23 -7.79
C LYS A 162 -22.74 13.10 -8.08
N GLU A 163 -22.19 13.79 -7.08
CA GLU A 163 -20.98 14.62 -7.24
C GLU A 163 -19.76 13.79 -7.67
N LYS A 164 -19.60 12.59 -7.12
CA LYS A 164 -18.51 11.67 -7.47
C LYS A 164 -18.63 11.18 -8.92
N VAL A 165 -19.86 10.86 -9.36
CA VAL A 165 -20.16 10.45 -10.74
C VAL A 165 -19.90 11.63 -11.69
N GLU A 166 -20.39 12.83 -11.37
CA GLU A 166 -20.21 14.03 -12.20
C GLU A 166 -18.72 14.36 -12.36
N LEU A 167 -17.91 14.26 -11.29
CA LEU A 167 -16.47 14.41 -11.36
C LEU A 167 -15.84 13.42 -12.35
N LEU A 168 -16.14 12.12 -12.23
CA LEU A 168 -15.55 11.10 -13.09
C LEU A 168 -15.97 11.24 -14.55
N LEU A 169 -17.24 11.58 -14.82
CA LEU A 169 -17.72 11.82 -16.19
C LEU A 169 -17.09 13.07 -16.80
N ASP A 170 -16.87 14.14 -16.02
CA ASP A 170 -16.17 15.35 -16.49
C ASP A 170 -14.69 15.07 -16.79
N VAL A 171 -14.02 14.25 -15.96
CA VAL A 171 -12.65 13.75 -16.20
C VAL A 171 -12.60 12.95 -17.52
N ASN A 172 -13.54 12.04 -17.72
CA ASN A 172 -13.63 11.25 -18.95
C ASN A 172 -13.87 12.13 -20.18
N ALA A 173 -14.79 13.09 -20.08
CA ALA A 173 -15.05 14.03 -21.16
C ALA A 173 -13.80 14.85 -21.53
N GLY A 174 -13.01 15.26 -20.52
CA GLY A 174 -11.72 15.94 -20.74
C GLY A 174 -10.72 15.08 -21.52
N ALA A 175 -10.55 13.81 -21.15
CA ALA A 175 -9.68 12.87 -21.87
C ALA A 175 -10.17 12.61 -23.31
N MET A 176 -11.49 12.36 -23.48
CA MET A 176 -12.09 12.13 -24.80
C MET A 176 -11.95 13.36 -25.69
N GLY A 177 -12.17 14.58 -25.16
CA GLY A 177 -11.97 15.85 -25.87
C GLY A 177 -10.49 16.09 -26.26
N ALA A 178 -9.54 15.54 -25.51
CA ALA A 178 -8.11 15.57 -25.82
C ALA A 178 -7.68 14.45 -26.79
N GLY A 179 -8.62 13.63 -27.31
CA GLY A 179 -8.37 12.63 -28.34
C GLY A 179 -8.15 11.21 -27.83
N ALA A 180 -8.55 10.89 -26.61
CA ALA A 180 -8.61 9.50 -26.16
C ALA A 180 -9.61 8.70 -26.98
N SER A 181 -9.31 7.42 -27.22
CA SER A 181 -10.25 6.48 -27.84
C SER A 181 -11.17 5.82 -26.81
N PHE A 182 -10.63 5.53 -25.64
CA PHE A 182 -11.35 5.01 -24.47
C PHE A 182 -10.77 5.60 -23.18
N VAL A 183 -11.63 5.70 -22.17
CA VAL A 183 -11.23 6.10 -20.82
C VAL A 183 -12.06 5.36 -19.78
N ASN A 184 -11.38 4.79 -18.78
CA ASN A 184 -12.00 4.29 -17.57
C ASN A 184 -11.50 5.13 -16.42
N SER A 185 -12.38 5.61 -15.56
CA SER A 185 -12.01 6.29 -14.32
C SER A 185 -12.77 5.70 -13.15
N MET A 186 -12.14 5.70 -12.01
CA MET A 186 -12.66 5.07 -10.81
C MET A 186 -12.37 5.94 -9.59
N LEU A 187 -13.17 5.75 -8.57
CA LEU A 187 -12.94 6.32 -7.25
C LEU A 187 -13.12 5.21 -6.21
N PHE A 188 -12.09 4.93 -5.45
CA PHE A 188 -12.09 3.97 -4.36
C PHE A 188 -11.99 4.70 -3.03
N LEU A 189 -12.95 4.46 -2.15
CA LEU A 189 -13.04 5.04 -0.82
C LEU A 189 -13.14 3.93 0.21
N VAL A 190 -12.33 4.03 1.26
CA VAL A 190 -12.35 3.09 2.39
C VAL A 190 -12.39 3.88 3.68
N ASN A 191 -13.28 3.47 4.58
CA ASN A 191 -13.26 3.88 5.98
C ASN A 191 -13.23 2.64 6.88
N GLU A 192 -12.19 2.53 7.70
CA GLU A 192 -12.05 1.47 8.70
C GLU A 192 -12.21 2.07 10.09
N GLN A 193 -13.30 1.73 10.77
CA GLN A 193 -13.56 2.07 12.16
C GLN A 193 -13.15 0.87 13.01
N LYS A 194 -12.05 0.99 13.74
CA LYS A 194 -11.42 -0.10 14.50
C LYS A 194 -11.42 0.22 15.98
N TYR A 195 -11.91 -0.70 16.80
CA TYR A 195 -11.77 -0.64 18.24
C TYR A 195 -10.98 -1.86 18.71
N PHE A 196 -9.85 -1.61 19.36
CA PHE A 196 -8.99 -2.64 19.92
C PHE A 196 -9.06 -2.60 21.44
N ALA A 197 -9.11 -3.76 22.09
CA ALA A 197 -8.93 -3.88 23.51
C ALA A 197 -8.09 -5.12 23.86
N SER A 198 -7.32 -5.08 24.94
CA SER A 198 -6.48 -6.19 25.34
C SER A 198 -6.45 -6.41 26.87
N THR A 199 -6.02 -7.60 27.25
CA THR A 199 -5.74 -7.91 28.67
C THR A 199 -4.60 -7.10 29.26
N ASP A 200 -3.77 -6.47 28.43
CA ASP A 200 -2.71 -5.55 28.84
C ASP A 200 -3.24 -4.19 29.28
N GLY A 201 -4.55 -3.92 29.11
CA GLY A 201 -5.21 -2.70 29.59
C GLY A 201 -5.31 -1.59 28.55
N SER A 202 -5.27 -1.92 27.28
CA SER A 202 -5.50 -0.97 26.17
C SER A 202 -6.95 -1.00 25.72
N TYR A 203 -7.50 0.20 25.38
CA TYR A 203 -8.79 0.43 24.73
C TYR A 203 -8.59 1.53 23.69
N ILE A 204 -8.47 1.15 22.43
CA ILE A 204 -8.01 2.05 21.34
C ILE A 204 -9.09 2.17 20.29
N ASP A 205 -9.61 3.37 20.06
CA ASP A 205 -10.61 3.68 19.05
C ASP A 205 -10.00 4.43 17.87
N GLN A 206 -9.97 3.82 16.69
CA GLN A 206 -9.34 4.39 15.50
C GLN A 206 -10.32 4.50 14.34
N ASP A 207 -10.20 5.59 13.57
CA ASP A 207 -11.00 5.86 12.37
C ASP A 207 -10.06 6.21 11.22
N VAL A 208 -9.94 5.28 10.27
CA VAL A 208 -8.96 5.34 9.17
C VAL A 208 -9.68 5.59 7.86
N HIS A 209 -9.26 6.64 7.15
CA HIS A 209 -9.80 6.99 5.84
C HIS A 209 -8.73 6.83 4.75
N ARG A 210 -9.14 6.29 3.59
CA ARG A 210 -8.28 6.16 2.40
C ARG A 210 -9.06 6.48 1.14
N ILE A 211 -8.38 7.11 0.19
CA ILE A 211 -8.92 7.49 -1.11
C ILE A 211 -7.92 7.17 -2.22
N TRP A 212 -8.43 6.70 -3.35
CA TRP A 212 -7.67 6.51 -4.58
C TRP A 212 -8.54 6.80 -5.80
N ALA A 213 -8.00 7.52 -6.78
CA ALA A 213 -8.69 7.92 -8.00
C ALA A 213 -7.93 7.44 -9.25
N PRO A 214 -7.88 6.11 -9.51
CA PRO A 214 -7.20 5.58 -10.69
C PRO A 214 -8.01 5.84 -11.95
N MET A 215 -7.30 5.97 -13.06
CA MET A 215 -7.87 6.00 -14.40
C MET A 215 -6.96 5.31 -15.40
N THR A 216 -7.51 4.92 -16.55
CA THR A 216 -6.76 4.42 -17.69
C THR A 216 -7.29 5.07 -18.94
N VAL A 217 -6.43 5.73 -19.68
CA VAL A 217 -6.71 6.37 -20.95
C VAL A 217 -6.06 5.56 -22.09
N THR A 218 -6.81 5.29 -23.14
CA THR A 218 -6.36 4.52 -24.30
C THR A 218 -6.44 5.35 -25.57
N ALA A 219 -5.36 5.37 -26.34
CA ALA A 219 -5.34 5.87 -27.71
C ALA A 219 -5.18 4.70 -28.71
N ILE A 220 -5.88 4.77 -29.84
CA ILE A 220 -5.82 3.77 -30.90
C ILE A 220 -5.46 4.45 -32.23
N ASP A 221 -4.48 3.90 -32.92
CA ASP A 221 -4.29 4.14 -34.35
C ASP A 221 -5.24 3.25 -35.15
N LYS A 222 -6.29 3.83 -35.70
CA LYS A 222 -7.32 3.10 -36.45
C LYS A 222 -6.80 2.49 -37.75
N SER A 223 -5.67 2.98 -38.29
CA SER A 223 -5.11 2.48 -39.53
C SER A 223 -4.34 1.17 -39.34
N THR A 224 -3.67 1.03 -38.19
CA THR A 224 -2.84 -0.14 -37.85
C THR A 224 -3.46 -1.07 -36.80
N GLY A 225 -4.48 -0.60 -36.07
CA GLY A 225 -5.04 -1.28 -34.91
C GLY A 225 -4.13 -1.21 -33.67
N LYS A 226 -2.97 -0.54 -33.76
CA LYS A 226 -2.07 -0.34 -32.61
C LYS A 226 -2.76 0.51 -31.53
N PHE A 227 -2.65 0.12 -30.27
CA PHE A 227 -3.15 0.92 -29.16
C PHE A 227 -2.09 1.11 -28.09
N ARG A 228 -2.23 2.20 -27.35
CA ARG A 228 -1.37 2.50 -26.19
C ARG A 228 -2.22 3.08 -25.06
N THR A 229 -1.80 2.77 -23.85
CA THR A 229 -2.45 3.22 -22.63
C THR A 229 -1.54 4.11 -21.80
N ARG A 230 -2.17 4.96 -21.01
CA ARG A 230 -1.52 5.70 -19.93
C ARG A 230 -2.46 5.67 -18.72
N SER A 231 -2.01 5.03 -17.65
CA SER A 231 -2.72 5.03 -16.37
C SER A 231 -2.52 6.35 -15.62
N GLY A 232 -3.48 6.77 -14.82
CA GLY A 232 -3.38 7.96 -13.98
C GLY A 232 -2.15 7.91 -13.06
N LEU A 233 -1.59 9.08 -12.74
CA LEU A 233 -0.49 9.21 -11.79
C LEU A 233 -1.00 9.48 -10.35
N SER A 234 -2.29 9.24 -10.09
CA SER A 234 -2.89 9.31 -8.77
C SER A 234 -2.23 8.34 -7.83
N SER A 235 -1.59 8.85 -6.79
CA SER A 235 -1.18 8.03 -5.66
C SER A 235 -2.38 7.74 -4.76
N PRO A 236 -2.57 6.53 -4.28
CA PRO A 236 -3.54 6.27 -3.23
C PRO A 236 -3.09 6.92 -1.91
N MET A 237 -4.03 7.54 -1.17
CA MET A 237 -3.69 8.39 -0.03
C MET A 237 -4.55 8.08 1.20
N GLY A 238 -3.96 8.28 2.39
CA GLY A 238 -4.65 8.35 3.67
C GLY A 238 -5.23 9.76 3.90
N LEU A 239 -6.17 10.16 3.04
CA LEU A 239 -6.81 11.48 3.02
C LEU A 239 -8.34 11.36 2.84
N GLY A 240 -9.04 12.48 2.95
CA GLY A 240 -10.44 12.62 2.58
C GLY A 240 -10.62 13.11 1.14
N TYR A 241 -11.82 13.58 0.85
CA TYR A 241 -12.20 14.05 -0.50
C TYR A 241 -11.43 15.32 -0.94
N GLU A 242 -10.83 16.03 0.01
CA GLU A 242 -9.94 17.17 -0.27
C GLU A 242 -8.76 16.83 -1.17
N TYR A 243 -8.45 15.56 -1.32
CA TYR A 243 -7.45 15.08 -2.27
C TYR A 243 -7.80 15.40 -3.74
N LEU A 244 -9.10 15.48 -4.05
CA LEU A 244 -9.62 15.64 -5.42
C LEU A 244 -10.25 17.01 -5.70
N ASP A 245 -10.50 17.85 -4.68
CA ASP A 245 -11.25 19.09 -4.86
C ASP A 245 -10.39 20.32 -5.22
N GLY A 246 -9.11 20.10 -5.52
CA GLY A 246 -8.18 21.15 -5.96
C GLY A 246 -7.78 22.15 -4.86
N VAL A 247 -8.32 22.00 -3.65
CA VAL A 247 -8.01 22.87 -2.49
C VAL A 247 -6.74 22.40 -1.76
N GLY A 248 -6.00 21.51 -2.36
CA GLY A 248 -4.92 20.71 -1.79
C GLY A 248 -3.63 21.43 -1.38
N THR A 249 -3.57 22.75 -1.40
CA THR A 249 -2.44 23.53 -0.87
C THR A 249 -2.64 23.98 0.58
N GLY A 250 -3.43 23.28 1.35
CA GLY A 250 -3.70 23.63 2.73
C GLY A 250 -2.83 22.89 3.75
N LYS A 251 -2.79 23.44 4.96
CA LYS A 251 -2.21 22.80 6.13
C LYS A 251 -3.31 22.04 6.87
N ALA A 252 -3.19 20.72 7.09
CA ALA A 252 -3.99 20.03 8.08
C ALA A 252 -3.21 20.01 9.40
N VAL A 253 -3.91 20.37 10.47
CA VAL A 253 -3.41 20.20 11.82
C VAL A 253 -3.82 18.82 12.29
N SER A 254 -2.86 17.92 12.50
CA SER A 254 -3.09 16.65 13.18
C SER A 254 -2.63 16.78 14.63
N PRO A 255 -3.05 15.87 15.54
CA PRO A 255 -2.48 15.79 16.88
C PRO A 255 -0.94 15.65 16.88
N ASN A 256 -0.36 15.22 15.77
CA ASN A 256 1.08 14.99 15.58
C ASN A 256 1.80 16.11 14.81
N GLY A 257 1.12 17.23 14.51
CA GLY A 257 1.73 18.38 13.85
C GLY A 257 1.01 18.89 12.61
N VAL A 258 1.64 19.84 11.92
CA VAL A 258 1.11 20.47 10.69
C VAL A 258 1.56 19.65 9.48
N VAL A 259 0.62 19.13 8.72
CA VAL A 259 0.88 18.43 7.46
C VAL A 259 0.75 19.42 6.30
N ASN A 260 1.81 19.60 5.55
CA ASN A 260 1.75 20.28 4.28
C ASN A 260 1.19 19.32 3.22
N TYR A 261 0.01 19.61 2.68
CA TYR A 261 -0.54 18.85 1.56
C TYR A 261 0.17 19.26 0.27
N ARG A 262 1.15 18.47 -0.12
CA ARG A 262 1.70 18.50 -1.49
C ARG A 262 0.94 17.53 -2.42
N ASN A 263 -0.07 16.85 -1.91
CA ASN A 263 -0.69 15.67 -2.52
C ASN A 263 -2.15 15.91 -2.90
N SER A 264 -2.47 17.05 -3.50
CA SER A 264 -3.72 17.20 -4.25
C SER A 264 -3.54 16.62 -5.65
N TYR A 265 -4.59 16.02 -6.18
CA TYR A 265 -4.60 15.41 -7.50
C TYR A 265 -5.64 16.06 -8.39
N ASP A 266 -5.19 16.80 -9.41
CA ASP A 266 -6.05 17.28 -10.49
C ASP A 266 -6.27 16.14 -11.51
N MET A 267 -7.28 15.32 -11.23
CA MET A 267 -7.59 14.15 -12.05
C MET A 267 -7.94 14.53 -13.50
N LYS A 268 -8.61 15.68 -13.72
CA LYS A 268 -8.99 16.14 -15.06
C LYS A 268 -7.78 16.59 -15.87
N ALA A 269 -6.90 17.37 -15.27
CA ALA A 269 -5.67 17.80 -15.93
C ALA A 269 -4.78 16.59 -16.29
N ASP A 270 -4.66 15.62 -15.38
CA ASP A 270 -3.91 14.38 -15.65
C ASP A 270 -4.56 13.52 -16.74
N ALA A 271 -5.90 13.44 -16.80
CA ALA A 271 -6.62 12.71 -17.84
C ALA A 271 -6.39 13.31 -19.24
N ILE A 272 -6.39 14.65 -19.34
CA ILE A 272 -6.06 15.36 -20.57
C ILE A 272 -4.61 15.12 -20.99
N ALA A 273 -3.68 15.18 -20.04
CA ALA A 273 -2.27 14.86 -20.28
C ALA A 273 -2.09 13.41 -20.71
N ALA A 274 -2.78 12.48 -20.06
CA ALA A 274 -2.74 11.05 -20.37
C ALA A 274 -3.22 10.75 -21.81
N ALA A 275 -4.25 11.44 -22.29
CA ALA A 275 -4.73 11.28 -23.67
C ALA A 275 -3.66 11.69 -24.69
N LYS A 276 -3.01 12.83 -24.47
CA LYS A 276 -1.92 13.32 -25.33
C LYS A 276 -0.71 12.38 -25.30
N GLN A 277 -0.31 11.95 -24.10
CA GLN A 277 0.81 11.03 -23.91
C GLN A 277 0.55 9.64 -24.49
N ALA A 278 -0.68 9.11 -24.39
CA ALA A 278 -1.04 7.86 -25.04
C ALA A 278 -0.97 7.95 -26.59
N GLN A 279 -1.31 9.09 -27.17
CA GLN A 279 -1.13 9.36 -28.60
C GLN A 279 0.35 9.49 -29.00
N GLU A 280 1.18 10.13 -28.16
CA GLU A 280 2.61 10.21 -28.35
C GLU A 280 3.25 8.83 -28.33
N LYS A 281 2.86 7.96 -27.39
CA LYS A 281 3.28 6.57 -27.32
C LYS A 281 3.04 5.79 -28.62
N LEU A 282 1.94 6.03 -29.32
CA LEU A 282 1.67 5.35 -30.60
C LEU A 282 2.75 5.57 -31.65
N LYS A 283 3.49 6.68 -31.53
CA LYS A 283 4.55 7.12 -32.47
C LYS A 283 5.95 6.94 -31.91
N ALA A 284 6.06 6.63 -30.63
CA ALA A 284 7.35 6.51 -29.99
C ALA A 284 8.13 5.30 -30.53
N PRO A 285 9.45 5.41 -30.75
CA PRO A 285 10.27 4.28 -31.12
C PRO A 285 10.52 3.35 -29.92
N SER A 286 10.68 2.07 -30.19
CA SER A 286 11.13 1.11 -29.19
C SER A 286 12.56 1.42 -28.73
N VAL A 287 12.84 1.15 -27.45
CA VAL A 287 14.18 1.31 -26.89
C VAL A 287 15.19 0.35 -27.53
N LYS A 288 16.43 0.75 -27.67
CA LYS A 288 17.55 -0.17 -27.96
C LYS A 288 18.03 -0.78 -26.66
N PRO A 289 18.14 -2.13 -26.56
CA PRO A 289 18.68 -2.76 -25.36
C PRO A 289 20.10 -2.30 -25.06
N GLY A 290 20.43 -2.16 -23.77
CA GLY A 290 21.76 -1.72 -23.36
C GLY A 290 21.84 -1.21 -21.93
N LYS A 291 22.95 -0.59 -21.59
CA LYS A 291 23.17 0.07 -20.31
C LYS A 291 22.78 1.54 -20.41
N TYR A 292 21.96 1.98 -19.44
CA TYR A 292 21.48 3.36 -19.35
C TYR A 292 21.56 3.86 -17.92
N ASP A 293 21.75 5.14 -17.74
CA ASP A 293 21.47 5.79 -16.49
C ASP A 293 19.95 6.00 -16.39
N LEU A 294 19.37 5.58 -15.29
CA LEU A 294 17.93 5.74 -15.06
C LEU A 294 17.68 6.86 -14.06
N ILE A 295 16.76 7.75 -14.41
CA ILE A 295 16.14 8.69 -13.47
C ILE A 295 14.74 8.17 -13.21
N LEU A 296 14.44 7.84 -11.96
CA LEU A 296 13.15 7.29 -11.55
C LEU A 296 12.34 8.33 -10.77
N ASP A 297 11.20 8.69 -11.33
CA ASP A 297 10.22 9.57 -10.66
C ASP A 297 9.60 8.86 -9.44
N PRO A 298 9.22 9.56 -8.36
CA PRO A 298 8.55 8.95 -7.20
C PRO A 298 7.31 8.12 -7.55
N SER A 299 6.56 8.50 -8.59
CA SER A 299 5.43 7.70 -9.09
C SER A 299 5.82 6.35 -9.67
N HIS A 300 7.11 6.12 -9.92
CA HIS A 300 7.69 4.83 -10.33
C HIS A 300 8.49 4.18 -9.19
N THR A 301 9.32 4.95 -8.48
CA THR A 301 10.24 4.45 -7.45
C THR A 301 9.52 3.74 -6.31
N TRP A 302 8.28 4.13 -5.99
CA TRP A 302 7.49 3.51 -4.95
C TRP A 302 7.37 1.98 -5.15
N LEU A 303 7.14 1.52 -6.39
CA LEU A 303 7.02 0.09 -6.70
C LEU A 303 8.36 -0.63 -6.53
N THR A 304 9.46 0.01 -6.93
CA THR A 304 10.81 -0.56 -6.75
C THR A 304 11.15 -0.69 -5.25
N ILE A 305 10.80 0.31 -4.43
CA ILE A 305 10.94 0.24 -2.97
C ILE A 305 10.07 -0.88 -2.39
N HIS A 306 8.79 -0.94 -2.79
CA HIS A 306 7.83 -1.94 -2.32
C HIS A 306 8.37 -3.36 -2.50
N GLU A 307 8.79 -3.68 -3.72
CA GLU A 307 9.19 -5.04 -4.10
C GLU A 307 10.59 -5.42 -3.61
N SER A 308 11.55 -4.49 -3.70
CA SER A 308 12.96 -4.80 -3.46
C SER A 308 13.48 -4.37 -2.07
N VAL A 309 12.68 -3.66 -1.27
CA VAL A 309 13.04 -3.28 0.11
C VAL A 309 11.91 -3.60 1.08
N GLY A 310 10.70 -3.17 0.79
CA GLY A 310 9.54 -3.34 1.67
C GLY A 310 9.31 -4.82 2.02
N HIS A 311 9.05 -5.63 1.01
CA HIS A 311 8.79 -7.06 1.19
C HIS A 311 9.97 -7.87 1.74
N PRO A 312 11.23 -7.73 1.24
CA PRO A 312 12.33 -8.54 1.77
C PRO A 312 12.68 -8.21 3.23
N LEU A 313 12.26 -7.06 3.75
CA LEU A 313 12.51 -6.66 5.13
C LEU A 313 11.31 -6.84 6.07
N GLU A 314 10.27 -7.59 5.66
CA GLU A 314 9.26 -8.15 6.55
C GLU A 314 9.86 -9.37 7.28
N LEU A 315 9.94 -9.33 8.62
CA LEU A 315 10.66 -10.36 9.38
C LEU A 315 10.06 -11.76 9.22
N ASP A 316 8.74 -11.89 9.17
CA ASP A 316 8.07 -13.17 8.95
C ASP A 316 8.46 -13.81 7.61
N ARG A 317 8.67 -12.99 6.57
CA ARG A 317 9.18 -13.45 5.27
C ARG A 317 10.63 -13.91 5.38
N VAL A 318 11.47 -13.17 6.11
CA VAL A 318 12.87 -13.57 6.40
C VAL A 318 12.92 -14.91 7.12
N LEU A 319 11.98 -15.15 8.03
CA LEU A 319 11.84 -16.41 8.79
C LEU A 319 11.19 -17.53 7.97
N GLY A 320 10.75 -17.28 6.74
CA GLY A 320 10.17 -18.27 5.85
C GLY A 320 8.68 -18.56 6.06
N TYR A 321 7.94 -17.73 6.80
CA TYR A 321 6.51 -17.94 7.05
C TYR A 321 5.65 -17.80 5.78
N GLU A 322 6.14 -17.10 4.78
CA GLU A 322 5.50 -16.91 3.47
C GLU A 322 6.08 -17.83 2.36
N ALA A 323 6.96 -18.77 2.68
CA ALA A 323 7.75 -19.54 1.70
C ALA A 323 6.90 -20.34 0.71
N ASN A 324 5.74 -20.82 1.13
CA ASN A 324 4.83 -21.60 0.28
C ASN A 324 3.92 -20.76 -0.63
N TYR A 325 3.87 -19.43 -0.44
CA TYR A 325 2.99 -18.55 -1.21
C TYR A 325 3.74 -17.39 -1.87
N ALA A 326 4.28 -16.46 -1.06
CA ALA A 326 4.90 -15.23 -1.54
C ALA A 326 6.43 -15.27 -1.54
N GLY A 327 7.01 -16.38 -1.11
CA GLY A 327 8.44 -16.62 -1.10
C GLY A 327 9.15 -16.24 0.21
N THR A 328 10.45 -16.10 0.12
CA THR A 328 11.35 -15.81 1.23
C THR A 328 12.01 -14.43 1.05
N SER A 329 13.13 -14.21 1.72
CA SER A 329 13.97 -13.02 1.55
C SER A 329 15.42 -13.39 1.37
N PHE A 330 16.11 -12.67 0.48
CA PHE A 330 17.56 -12.72 0.40
C PHE A 330 18.23 -12.00 1.59
N ALA A 331 17.52 -11.09 2.25
CA ALA A 331 18.02 -10.29 3.38
C ALA A 331 17.87 -11.07 4.69
N THR A 332 18.65 -12.13 4.85
CA THR A 332 18.67 -13.03 6.00
C THR A 332 19.21 -12.38 7.27
N LEU A 333 18.94 -12.97 8.45
CA LEU A 333 19.29 -12.37 9.76
C LEU A 333 20.79 -12.08 9.92
N ASP A 334 21.65 -12.99 9.45
CA ASP A 334 23.10 -12.83 9.46
C ASP A 334 23.58 -11.58 8.69
N LYS A 335 22.87 -11.19 7.64
CA LYS A 335 23.20 -9.98 6.87
C LYS A 335 22.94 -8.70 7.68
N ARG A 336 21.93 -8.66 8.54
CA ARG A 336 21.72 -7.54 9.45
C ARG A 336 22.89 -7.45 10.46
N GLU A 337 23.29 -8.58 11.04
CA GLU A 337 24.41 -8.64 11.99
C GLU A 337 25.73 -8.19 11.37
N GLN A 338 25.94 -8.48 10.10
CA GLN A 338 27.13 -8.10 9.32
C GLN A 338 27.04 -6.69 8.74
N HIS A 339 25.97 -5.93 8.98
CA HIS A 339 25.71 -4.62 8.36
C HIS A 339 25.86 -4.66 6.83
N PHE A 340 25.20 -5.63 6.21
CA PHE A 340 25.25 -5.89 4.77
C PHE A 340 25.05 -4.62 3.96
N GLN A 341 25.92 -4.40 2.96
CA GLN A 341 25.83 -3.26 2.03
C GLN A 341 24.67 -3.50 1.04
N TYR A 342 23.51 -2.96 1.40
CA TYR A 342 22.28 -3.08 0.62
C TYR A 342 22.25 -2.13 -0.57
N GLY A 343 22.80 -0.93 -0.41
CA GLY A 343 22.81 0.14 -1.39
C GLY A 343 24.02 1.06 -1.23
N SER A 344 24.12 2.10 -2.05
CA SER A 344 25.12 3.15 -1.90
C SER A 344 24.89 3.98 -0.62
N ASP A 345 25.85 4.83 -0.26
CA ASP A 345 25.75 5.78 0.86
C ASP A 345 24.61 6.82 0.71
N LYS A 346 24.06 6.97 -0.50
CA LYS A 346 22.90 7.83 -0.80
C LYS A 346 21.57 7.18 -0.38
N VAL A 347 21.54 5.86 -0.19
CA VAL A 347 20.34 5.10 0.09
C VAL A 347 20.08 5.07 1.60
N ASN A 348 19.08 5.85 2.03
CA ASN A 348 18.56 5.85 3.38
C ASN A 348 17.07 5.51 3.31
N ILE A 349 16.67 4.39 3.87
CA ILE A 349 15.28 3.90 3.81
C ILE A 349 14.78 3.65 5.22
N PHE A 350 13.62 4.19 5.50
CA PHE A 350 12.94 4.10 6.78
C PHE A 350 11.54 3.53 6.61
N ALA A 351 11.03 2.93 7.67
CA ALA A 351 9.63 2.59 7.83
C ALA A 351 8.96 3.61 8.76
N ASP A 352 7.76 4.07 8.41
CA ASP A 352 7.05 5.08 9.20
C ASP A 352 5.53 4.88 9.12
N LYS A 353 4.93 4.46 10.22
CA LYS A 353 3.47 4.34 10.35
C LYS A 353 2.81 5.58 10.95
N THR A 354 3.57 6.66 11.13
CA THR A 354 3.07 7.94 11.62
C THR A 354 3.01 9.01 10.53
N GLN A 355 3.57 8.73 9.34
CA GLN A 355 3.68 9.69 8.24
C GLN A 355 2.31 10.14 7.77
N PRO A 356 1.96 11.44 7.91
CA PRO A 356 0.65 11.95 7.53
C PRO A 356 0.37 11.82 6.03
N GLY A 357 -0.88 11.48 5.69
CA GLY A 357 -1.31 11.27 4.31
C GLY A 357 -0.90 9.92 3.72
N SER A 358 -0.09 9.12 4.41
CA SER A 358 0.24 7.76 3.96
C SER A 358 -0.90 6.78 4.28
N LEU A 359 -1.00 5.73 3.47
CA LEU A 359 -2.07 4.73 3.55
C LEU A 359 -2.02 3.88 4.81
N GLY A 360 -0.82 3.55 5.30
CA GLY A 360 -0.62 2.72 6.47
C GLY A 360 -0.46 3.51 7.77
N ALA A 361 -0.69 4.85 7.76
CA ALA A 361 -0.64 5.66 8.97
C ALA A 361 -1.80 5.33 9.91
N VAL A 362 -1.44 4.99 11.14
CA VAL A 362 -2.37 4.72 12.25
C VAL A 362 -1.71 5.10 13.56
N GLY A 363 -2.48 5.31 14.62
CA GLY A 363 -1.93 5.58 15.94
C GLY A 363 -1.33 4.35 16.61
N TYR A 364 -2.00 3.20 16.40
CA TYR A 364 -1.64 1.90 16.96
C TYR A 364 -1.90 0.81 15.93
N ASP A 365 -1.10 -0.25 15.96
CA ASP A 365 -1.35 -1.43 15.14
C ASP A 365 -2.45 -2.34 15.73
N ASP A 366 -2.73 -3.47 15.08
CA ASP A 366 -3.77 -4.40 15.51
C ASP A 366 -3.32 -5.35 16.67
N GLU A 367 -2.19 -5.03 17.33
CA GLU A 367 -1.74 -5.60 18.61
C GLU A 367 -1.69 -4.54 19.72
N GLY A 368 -2.18 -3.32 19.45
CA GLY A 368 -2.20 -2.20 20.39
C GLY A 368 -0.83 -1.54 20.59
N VAL A 369 0.14 -1.82 19.72
CA VAL A 369 1.47 -1.21 19.76
C VAL A 369 1.42 0.18 19.14
N LYS A 370 1.92 1.19 19.86
CA LYS A 370 2.01 2.55 19.33
C LYS A 370 2.94 2.60 18.13
N THR A 371 2.47 3.19 17.05
CA THR A 371 3.25 3.28 15.82
C THR A 371 4.38 4.29 15.92
N LYS A 372 5.44 4.06 15.13
CA LYS A 372 6.68 4.84 15.17
C LYS A 372 7.32 4.89 13.78
N ARG A 373 8.43 5.62 13.70
CA ARG A 373 9.38 5.60 12.59
C ARG A 373 10.68 4.93 13.03
N TRP A 374 11.30 4.15 12.14
CA TRP A 374 12.63 3.54 12.35
C TRP A 374 13.34 3.33 11.02
N ASP A 375 14.66 3.25 11.05
CA ASP A 375 15.47 3.03 9.86
C ASP A 375 15.57 1.53 9.55
N LEU A 376 15.45 1.19 8.27
CA LEU A 376 15.67 -0.16 7.73
C LEU A 376 17.04 -0.25 7.05
N ILE A 377 17.42 0.80 6.31
CA ILE A 377 18.70 0.94 5.64
C ILE A 377 19.24 2.34 5.98
N SER A 378 20.44 2.40 6.52
CA SER A 378 21.12 3.64 6.86
C SER A 378 22.46 3.71 6.15
N GLU A 379 22.66 4.78 5.35
CA GLU A 379 23.85 4.97 4.51
C GLU A 379 24.20 3.70 3.70
N GLY A 380 23.18 3.10 3.11
CA GLY A 380 23.26 1.88 2.30
C GLY A 380 23.39 0.58 3.09
N LYS A 381 23.49 0.59 4.41
CA LYS A 381 23.65 -0.61 5.24
C LYS A 381 22.33 -1.09 5.81
N LEU A 382 22.09 -2.40 5.76
CA LEU A 382 20.95 -3.03 6.42
C LEU A 382 21.10 -2.92 7.94
N VAL A 383 20.11 -2.30 8.61
CA VAL A 383 20.16 -2.08 10.06
C VAL A 383 18.99 -2.73 10.80
N ASP A 384 17.82 -2.90 10.17
CA ASP A 384 16.66 -3.44 10.85
C ASP A 384 15.64 -4.08 9.91
N TYR A 385 14.60 -4.68 10.50
CA TYR A 385 13.44 -5.28 9.85
C TYR A 385 12.13 -4.68 10.38
N GLN A 386 11.01 -5.10 9.80
CA GLN A 386 9.66 -4.82 10.25
C GLN A 386 9.18 -5.98 11.11
N THR A 387 8.61 -5.71 12.29
CA THR A 387 8.26 -6.74 13.28
C THR A 387 6.87 -6.58 13.88
N ILE A 388 6.31 -7.70 14.36
CA ILE A 388 5.16 -7.76 15.25
C ILE A 388 5.59 -8.33 16.62
N ARG A 389 4.68 -8.36 17.61
CA ARG A 389 5.03 -8.68 19.01
C ARG A 389 5.65 -10.06 19.21
N ASP A 390 5.17 -11.08 18.51
CA ASP A 390 5.68 -12.45 18.65
C ASP A 390 7.00 -12.72 17.92
N GLN A 391 7.54 -11.73 17.20
CA GLN A 391 8.78 -11.83 16.42
C GLN A 391 9.89 -10.93 16.97
N ALA A 392 9.55 -9.88 17.70
CA ALA A 392 10.51 -8.85 18.14
C ALA A 392 11.69 -9.43 18.95
N HIS A 393 11.42 -10.45 19.77
CA HIS A 393 12.44 -11.13 20.58
C HIS A 393 13.54 -11.80 19.74
N ILE A 394 13.24 -12.23 18.49
CA ILE A 394 14.22 -12.83 17.57
C ILE A 394 15.33 -11.84 17.21
N LEU A 395 15.01 -10.55 17.19
CA LEU A 395 15.96 -9.47 16.95
C LEU A 395 16.54 -8.87 18.24
N GLY A 396 16.23 -9.46 19.40
CA GLY A 396 16.62 -8.92 20.71
C GLY A 396 15.88 -7.64 21.11
N LYS A 397 14.73 -7.34 20.47
CA LYS A 397 13.91 -6.16 20.77
C LYS A 397 12.96 -6.44 21.93
N THR A 398 12.79 -5.45 22.81
CA THR A 398 11.81 -5.49 23.91
C THR A 398 10.40 -5.12 23.48
N GLU A 399 10.28 -4.37 22.36
CA GLU A 399 9.02 -3.92 21.76
C GLU A 399 9.05 -4.18 20.27
N SER A 400 7.88 -4.43 19.67
CA SER A 400 7.75 -4.54 18.21
C SER A 400 7.72 -3.18 17.51
N ASP A 401 7.76 -3.22 16.18
CA ASP A 401 7.69 -2.00 15.37
C ASP A 401 6.26 -1.62 14.99
N GLY A 402 5.27 -2.35 15.51
CA GLY A 402 3.85 -2.05 15.28
C GLY A 402 3.39 -2.37 13.85
N CYS A 403 3.81 -3.52 13.31
CA CYS A 403 3.50 -3.92 11.93
C CYS A 403 2.34 -4.93 11.82
N CYS A 404 1.58 -5.16 12.89
CA CYS A 404 0.45 -6.09 12.87
C CYS A 404 -0.80 -5.46 12.27
N TYR A 405 -1.49 -6.19 11.38
CA TYR A 405 -2.73 -5.72 10.76
C TYR A 405 -3.60 -6.88 10.32
N ALA A 406 -4.90 -6.67 10.31
CA ALA A 406 -5.89 -7.51 9.65
C ALA A 406 -6.86 -6.66 8.84
N ASP A 407 -7.24 -7.13 7.67
CA ASP A 407 -8.10 -6.43 6.72
C ASP A 407 -9.59 -6.51 7.05
N SER A 408 -9.95 -7.32 8.06
CA SER A 408 -11.33 -7.44 8.54
C SER A 408 -11.37 -7.90 10.00
N TRP A 409 -12.55 -7.76 10.62
CA TRP A 409 -12.80 -8.31 11.94
C TRP A 409 -12.71 -9.84 11.99
N SER A 410 -12.97 -10.53 10.87
CA SER A 410 -12.95 -12.00 10.76
C SER A 410 -11.61 -12.58 10.35
N SER A 411 -10.62 -11.73 10.06
CA SER A 411 -9.27 -12.16 9.67
C SER A 411 -8.34 -12.24 10.87
N VAL A 412 -7.49 -13.26 10.91
CA VAL A 412 -6.37 -13.32 11.87
C VAL A 412 -5.36 -12.25 11.50
N GLN A 413 -4.97 -11.42 12.47
CA GLN A 413 -3.92 -10.42 12.25
C GLN A 413 -2.55 -11.07 12.18
N PHE A 414 -1.70 -10.54 11.32
CA PHE A 414 -0.31 -10.95 11.15
C PHE A 414 0.54 -9.78 10.63
N GLN A 415 1.82 -10.01 10.42
CA GLN A 415 2.71 -8.96 9.95
C GLN A 415 2.32 -8.46 8.56
N ARG A 416 2.22 -7.12 8.43
CA ARG A 416 2.06 -6.42 7.17
C ARG A 416 3.11 -5.33 7.05
N MET A 417 3.44 -5.00 5.81
CA MET A 417 4.41 -3.96 5.50
C MET A 417 3.98 -2.61 6.09
N ALA A 418 4.91 -1.90 6.71
CA ALA A 418 4.77 -0.49 7.06
C ALA A 418 4.94 0.40 5.82
N ASN A 419 4.68 1.71 5.95
CA ASN A 419 5.06 2.64 4.89
C ASN A 419 6.59 2.73 4.84
N VAL A 420 7.19 2.09 3.85
CA VAL A 420 8.64 2.04 3.64
C VAL A 420 9.02 3.09 2.62
N SER A 421 9.85 4.05 2.99
CA SER A 421 10.14 5.22 2.17
C SER A 421 11.64 5.51 2.10
N MET A 422 12.10 6.04 0.98
CA MET A 422 13.46 6.52 0.82
C MET A 422 13.53 8.00 1.24
N ALA A 423 14.47 8.33 2.10
CA ALA A 423 14.69 9.70 2.53
C ALA A 423 15.13 10.58 1.34
N PRO A 424 14.67 11.84 1.28
CA PRO A 424 15.13 12.79 0.27
C PRO A 424 16.64 13.07 0.42
N GLY A 425 17.26 13.52 -0.66
CA GLY A 425 18.66 13.93 -0.66
C GLY A 425 18.91 15.10 0.30
N LYS A 426 20.05 15.06 0.99
CA LYS A 426 20.44 16.09 1.96
C LYS A 426 20.87 17.42 1.29
N SER A 427 21.34 17.35 0.05
CA SER A 427 21.78 18.51 -0.74
C SER A 427 20.67 19.00 -1.65
N LYS A 428 20.60 20.32 -1.86
CA LYS A 428 19.66 20.90 -2.82
C LYS A 428 20.00 20.40 -4.23
N LEU A 429 19.13 19.57 -4.78
CA LEU A 429 19.29 18.97 -6.11
C LEU A 429 17.92 18.82 -6.76
N SER A 430 17.73 19.55 -7.84
CA SER A 430 16.51 19.44 -8.64
C SER A 430 16.58 18.30 -9.64
N VAL A 431 15.42 17.82 -10.09
CA VAL A 431 15.34 16.81 -11.18
C VAL A 431 16.01 17.34 -12.46
N ALA A 432 15.84 18.62 -12.76
CA ALA A 432 16.46 19.24 -13.94
C ALA A 432 17.99 19.24 -13.87
N ASP A 433 18.57 19.47 -12.69
CA ASP A 433 20.02 19.41 -12.52
C ASP A 433 20.51 17.95 -12.61
N MET A 434 19.75 17.02 -12.07
CA MET A 434 20.06 15.58 -12.19
C MET A 434 20.08 15.10 -13.65
N VAL A 435 19.15 15.61 -14.50
CA VAL A 435 19.10 15.29 -15.94
C VAL A 435 20.33 15.83 -16.67
N LYS A 436 20.82 17.05 -16.33
CA LYS A 436 21.99 17.67 -16.98
C LYS A 436 23.26 16.82 -16.89
N ASP A 437 23.40 16.02 -15.83
CA ASP A 437 24.58 15.17 -15.60
C ASP A 437 24.50 13.81 -16.31
N VAL A 438 23.45 13.54 -17.10
CA VAL A 438 23.23 12.26 -17.77
C VAL A 438 23.57 12.37 -19.25
N GLU A 439 24.59 11.64 -19.70
CA GLU A 439 24.98 11.57 -21.11
C GLU A 439 24.02 10.69 -21.93
N ASN A 440 23.69 9.50 -21.40
CA ASN A 440 22.80 8.52 -22.03
C ASN A 440 21.92 7.85 -20.99
N GLY A 441 20.65 8.24 -20.95
CA GLY A 441 19.74 7.76 -19.92
C GLY A 441 18.28 7.71 -20.33
N ILE A 442 17.45 7.27 -19.38
CA ILE A 442 16.00 7.24 -19.52
C ILE A 442 15.38 7.79 -18.24
N TYR A 443 14.48 8.75 -18.37
CA TYR A 443 13.62 9.22 -17.28
C TYR A 443 12.32 8.42 -17.32
N ILE A 444 11.99 7.74 -16.21
CA ILE A 444 10.84 6.85 -16.07
C ILE A 444 9.83 7.46 -15.10
N ILE A 445 8.57 7.60 -15.54
CA ILE A 445 7.46 8.14 -14.77
C ILE A 445 6.31 7.13 -14.75
N GLY A 446 5.69 6.96 -13.59
CA GLY A 446 4.59 6.04 -13.36
C GLY A 446 5.04 4.58 -13.27
N ASP A 447 4.37 3.82 -12.47
CA ASP A 447 4.57 2.37 -12.32
C ASP A 447 4.00 1.61 -13.52
N GLY A 448 4.47 0.38 -13.71
CA GLY A 448 4.05 -0.50 -14.80
C GLY A 448 4.11 -1.97 -14.41
N SER A 449 4.26 -2.82 -15.41
CA SER A 449 4.43 -4.26 -15.18
C SER A 449 5.72 -4.54 -14.40
N PHE A 450 5.67 -5.56 -13.54
CA PHE A 450 6.86 -6.04 -12.84
C PHE A 450 6.86 -7.55 -12.75
N SER A 451 8.04 -8.10 -12.52
CA SER A 451 8.26 -9.50 -12.20
C SER A 451 9.43 -9.57 -11.23
N ILE A 452 9.30 -10.37 -10.19
CA ILE A 452 10.34 -10.50 -9.16
C ILE A 452 10.39 -11.96 -8.69
N ASP A 453 11.58 -12.45 -8.35
CA ASP A 453 11.72 -13.79 -7.81
C ASP A 453 11.23 -13.90 -6.35
N GLN A 454 11.07 -15.12 -5.88
CA GLN A 454 10.53 -15.39 -4.55
C GLN A 454 11.45 -14.90 -3.41
N GLN A 455 12.74 -14.72 -3.66
CA GLN A 455 13.70 -14.18 -2.69
C GLN A 455 13.77 -12.66 -2.70
N ARG A 456 13.10 -11.99 -3.66
CA ARG A 456 13.17 -10.54 -3.87
C ARG A 456 14.56 -10.05 -4.27
N TYR A 457 15.33 -10.92 -4.93
CA TYR A 457 16.72 -10.66 -5.33
C TYR A 457 16.85 -10.20 -6.79
N ASN A 458 16.15 -10.87 -7.73
CA ASN A 458 16.13 -10.50 -9.13
C ASN A 458 14.77 -9.97 -9.53
N ALA A 459 14.73 -8.83 -10.21
CA ALA A 459 13.49 -8.24 -10.67
C ALA A 459 13.60 -7.58 -12.05
N GLN A 460 12.43 -7.37 -12.65
CA GLN A 460 12.25 -6.59 -13.86
C GLN A 460 11.09 -5.63 -13.66
N PHE A 461 11.27 -4.36 -14.05
CA PHE A 461 10.24 -3.33 -13.94
C PHE A 461 10.02 -2.62 -15.28
N GLY A 462 8.77 -2.39 -15.62
CA GLY A 462 8.34 -1.43 -16.63
C GLY A 462 7.81 -0.15 -15.99
N GLY A 463 7.32 0.78 -16.79
CA GLY A 463 6.75 2.06 -16.32
C GLY A 463 5.62 2.53 -17.24
N GLN A 464 5.13 3.76 -16.99
CA GLN A 464 4.10 4.36 -17.84
C GLN A 464 4.68 5.23 -18.95
N LEU A 465 5.66 6.07 -18.64
CA LEU A 465 6.27 7.00 -19.58
C LEU A 465 7.80 6.87 -19.50
N PHE A 466 8.43 6.86 -20.65
CA PHE A 466 9.88 6.71 -20.79
C PHE A 466 10.40 7.83 -21.69
N TYR A 467 11.24 8.69 -21.15
CA TYR A 467 11.84 9.78 -21.90
C TYR A 467 13.34 9.56 -22.07
N GLU A 468 13.81 9.54 -23.30
CA GLU A 468 15.24 9.45 -23.61
C GLU A 468 15.98 10.70 -23.14
N ILE A 469 17.11 10.50 -22.48
CA ILE A 469 18.04 11.58 -22.12
C ILE A 469 19.30 11.40 -22.94
N LYS A 470 19.69 12.48 -23.64
CA LYS A 470 20.96 12.56 -24.38
C LYS A 470 21.66 13.86 -24.07
N ASN A 471 22.93 13.76 -23.65
CA ASN A 471 23.79 14.90 -23.35
C ASN A 471 23.11 15.95 -22.45
N GLY A 472 22.50 15.47 -21.35
CA GLY A 472 21.87 16.32 -20.36
C GLY A 472 20.49 16.90 -20.75
N GLN A 473 19.85 16.38 -21.80
CA GLN A 473 18.56 16.87 -22.27
C GLN A 473 17.57 15.73 -22.50
N ILE A 474 16.32 15.95 -22.12
CA ILE A 474 15.20 15.07 -22.49
C ILE A 474 14.88 15.32 -23.96
N THR A 475 14.90 14.27 -24.79
CA THR A 475 14.82 14.40 -26.26
C THR A 475 13.47 13.91 -26.81
N ARG A 476 13.03 12.71 -26.49
CA ARG A 476 11.82 12.10 -27.04
C ARG A 476 11.27 11.02 -26.11
N MET A 477 10.02 10.64 -26.33
CA MET A 477 9.43 9.47 -25.71
C MET A 477 9.95 8.18 -26.34
N LEU A 478 10.13 7.15 -25.51
CA LEU A 478 10.46 5.78 -25.91
C LEU A 478 9.33 4.82 -25.54
N GLU A 479 9.32 3.64 -26.17
CA GLU A 479 8.42 2.53 -25.85
C GLU A 479 9.18 1.22 -25.62
N ASP A 480 8.40 0.22 -25.19
CA ASP A 480 8.86 -1.16 -24.98
C ASP A 480 10.06 -1.25 -24.01
N VAL A 481 10.08 -0.38 -23.01
CA VAL A 481 11.16 -0.30 -22.02
C VAL A 481 10.82 -1.14 -20.81
N ALA A 482 11.75 -2.01 -20.41
CA ALA A 482 11.84 -2.52 -19.05
C ALA A 482 13.31 -2.56 -18.62
N TYR A 483 13.54 -2.50 -17.32
CA TYR A 483 14.88 -2.65 -16.77
C TYR A 483 14.94 -3.84 -15.82
N GLN A 484 16.12 -4.48 -15.79
CA GLN A 484 16.39 -5.65 -14.96
C GLN A 484 17.36 -5.29 -13.86
N ILE A 485 17.12 -5.83 -12.68
CA ILE A 485 17.93 -5.57 -11.49
C ILE A 485 18.28 -6.86 -10.74
N ARG A 486 19.42 -6.82 -10.05
CA ARG A 486 19.64 -7.54 -8.80
C ARG A 486 19.56 -6.53 -7.67
N THR A 487 18.76 -6.81 -6.67
CA THR A 487 18.39 -5.83 -5.64
C THR A 487 19.60 -5.09 -5.04
N PRO A 488 20.68 -5.74 -4.52
CA PRO A 488 21.80 -5.00 -3.97
C PRO A 488 22.60 -4.23 -5.02
N GLU A 489 22.78 -4.80 -6.21
CA GLU A 489 23.52 -4.13 -7.29
C GLU A 489 22.81 -2.85 -7.74
N PHE A 490 21.48 -2.92 -7.85
CA PHE A 490 20.65 -1.78 -8.22
C PHE A 490 20.72 -0.64 -7.19
N TRP A 491 20.53 -0.95 -5.91
CA TRP A 491 20.58 0.07 -4.85
C TRP A 491 21.99 0.64 -4.68
N ASN A 492 23.04 -0.15 -4.92
CA ASN A 492 24.43 0.36 -4.97
C ASN A 492 24.71 1.25 -6.20
N ALA A 493 23.95 1.13 -7.27
CA ALA A 493 24.04 2.01 -8.44
C ALA A 493 23.35 3.38 -8.22
N CYS A 494 22.69 3.62 -7.08
CA CYS A 494 22.10 4.90 -6.75
C CYS A 494 23.18 5.96 -6.52
N THR A 495 23.21 7.00 -7.36
CA THR A 495 24.25 8.04 -7.34
C THR A 495 23.74 9.40 -6.91
N ALA A 496 22.44 9.64 -7.02
CA ALA A 496 21.82 10.90 -6.61
C ALA A 496 20.36 10.71 -6.21
N VAL A 497 19.92 11.53 -5.25
CA VAL A 497 18.52 11.62 -4.80
C VAL A 497 18.17 13.10 -4.72
N ALA A 498 17.06 13.50 -5.33
CA ALA A 498 16.58 14.88 -5.29
C ALA A 498 16.20 15.29 -3.86
N ASP A 499 16.14 16.58 -3.62
CA ASP A 499 15.85 17.12 -2.29
C ASP A 499 14.37 16.95 -1.87
N GLU A 500 14.05 17.37 -0.67
CA GLU A 500 12.71 17.25 -0.06
C GLU A 500 11.61 17.96 -0.89
N SER A 501 11.96 18.95 -1.71
CA SER A 501 10.97 19.68 -2.53
C SER A 501 10.30 18.77 -3.57
N ASP A 502 10.96 17.70 -3.98
CA ASP A 502 10.45 16.69 -4.93
C ASP A 502 9.82 15.45 -4.24
N TYR A 503 9.90 15.34 -2.92
CA TYR A 503 9.39 14.18 -2.18
C TYR A 503 7.88 14.01 -2.36
N ARG A 504 7.45 12.83 -2.78
CA ARG A 504 6.05 12.45 -2.99
C ARG A 504 5.80 11.01 -2.52
N LEU A 505 4.56 10.78 -2.05
CA LEU A 505 4.08 9.43 -1.75
C LEU A 505 3.58 8.74 -3.02
N GLY A 506 3.94 7.48 -3.17
CA GLY A 506 3.30 6.49 -4.01
C GLY A 506 2.75 5.37 -3.13
N GLY A 507 2.26 4.27 -3.71
CA GLY A 507 1.86 3.12 -2.91
C GLY A 507 0.85 2.20 -3.56
N SER A 508 0.54 1.12 -2.84
CA SER A 508 -0.50 0.14 -3.20
C SER A 508 -1.72 0.28 -2.31
N PHE A 509 -2.89 0.40 -2.93
CA PHE A 509 -4.18 0.38 -2.21
C PHE A 509 -4.59 -1.04 -1.81
N PHE A 510 -4.09 -2.05 -2.52
CA PHE A 510 -4.42 -3.47 -2.39
C PHE A 510 -3.16 -4.34 -2.39
N ASP A 511 -2.32 -4.22 -1.37
CA ASP A 511 -1.18 -5.13 -1.20
C ASP A 511 -1.64 -6.45 -0.58
N GLY A 512 -1.44 -7.57 -1.27
CA GLY A 512 -1.93 -8.89 -0.90
C GLY A 512 -0.88 -9.72 -0.16
N LYS A 513 -1.29 -10.42 0.91
CA LYS A 513 -0.43 -11.35 1.65
C LYS A 513 -1.26 -12.43 2.35
N GLY A 514 -0.66 -13.59 2.59
CA GLY A 514 -1.19 -14.67 3.43
C GLY A 514 -2.09 -15.68 2.72
N GLN A 515 -2.38 -16.76 3.43
CA GLN A 515 -3.31 -17.81 3.06
C GLN A 515 -4.17 -18.18 4.28
N PRO A 516 -5.48 -17.80 4.29
CA PRO A 516 -6.22 -17.07 3.24
C PRO A 516 -5.69 -15.66 3.02
N GLY A 517 -5.83 -15.15 1.77
CA GLY A 517 -5.33 -13.84 1.38
C GLY A 517 -6.01 -12.69 2.11
N GLN A 518 -5.22 -11.75 2.58
CA GLN A 518 -5.65 -10.47 3.13
C GLN A 518 -5.00 -9.32 2.36
N VAL A 519 -5.66 -8.17 2.31
CA VAL A 519 -5.14 -6.97 1.66
C VAL A 519 -4.86 -5.87 2.67
N SER A 520 -3.75 -5.13 2.49
CA SER A 520 -3.50 -3.90 3.23
C SER A 520 -3.13 -2.78 2.27
N ALA A 521 -3.36 -1.55 2.72
CA ALA A 521 -2.95 -0.38 1.97
C ALA A 521 -1.62 0.14 2.54
N VAL A 522 -0.65 0.43 1.67
CA VAL A 522 0.70 0.83 2.05
C VAL A 522 1.25 1.91 1.13
N SER A 523 1.90 2.92 1.71
CA SER A 523 2.58 3.98 0.97
C SER A 523 4.09 3.82 0.97
N HIS A 524 4.71 4.36 -0.09
CA HIS A 524 6.15 4.45 -0.24
C HIS A 524 6.50 5.84 -0.75
N GLY A 525 7.17 6.63 0.06
CA GLY A 525 7.63 7.95 -0.31
C GLY A 525 9.05 7.93 -0.86
N SER A 526 9.32 8.80 -1.80
CA SER A 526 10.67 9.08 -2.28
C SER A 526 10.74 10.44 -2.97
N SER A 527 11.94 10.95 -3.13
CA SER A 527 12.26 11.92 -4.18
C SER A 527 12.80 11.20 -5.42
N THR A 528 12.82 11.85 -6.57
CA THR A 528 13.41 11.35 -7.80
C THR A 528 14.86 10.90 -7.54
N ALA A 529 15.23 9.74 -8.05
CA ALA A 529 16.56 9.16 -7.84
C ALA A 529 17.22 8.73 -9.15
N ARG A 530 18.56 8.83 -9.21
CA ARG A 530 19.37 8.41 -10.35
C ARG A 530 20.15 7.15 -10.02
N PHE A 531 20.10 6.20 -10.96
CA PHE A 531 20.79 4.92 -10.90
C PHE A 531 21.64 4.74 -12.18
N ASN A 532 22.93 4.53 -12.03
CA ASN A 532 23.84 4.50 -13.16
C ASN A 532 24.03 3.09 -13.74
N GLY A 533 24.10 3.00 -15.08
CA GLY A 533 24.51 1.80 -15.78
C GLY A 533 23.56 0.60 -15.68
N ILE A 534 22.26 0.83 -15.56
CA ILE A 534 21.24 -0.20 -15.38
C ILE A 534 20.93 -0.91 -16.71
N ASN A 535 20.71 -2.23 -16.65
CA ASN A 535 20.38 -3.04 -17.81
C ASN A 535 18.94 -2.80 -18.27
N VAL A 536 18.78 -2.24 -19.47
CA VAL A 536 17.50 -2.00 -20.12
C VAL A 536 17.31 -3.00 -21.25
N ILE A 537 16.12 -3.58 -21.31
CA ILE A 537 15.70 -4.52 -22.36
C ILE A 537 14.55 -3.92 -23.17
N ASN A 538 14.42 -4.42 -24.39
CA ASN A 538 13.27 -4.15 -25.26
C ASN A 538 12.21 -5.24 -25.05
N THR A 539 10.99 -4.84 -24.71
CA THR A 539 9.86 -5.76 -24.47
C THR A 539 8.95 -5.90 -25.69
N ALA A 540 9.30 -5.30 -26.83
CA ALA A 540 8.54 -5.47 -28.08
C ALA A 540 8.48 -6.96 -28.44
N ARG A 541 7.27 -7.49 -28.63
CA ARG A 541 7.11 -8.83 -29.17
C ARG A 541 7.30 -8.76 -30.68
N SER A 542 8.34 -9.36 -31.19
CA SER A 542 8.37 -9.74 -32.61
C SER A 542 7.29 -10.83 -32.80
N LEU A 543 6.20 -10.48 -33.48
CA LEU A 543 5.36 -11.51 -34.09
C LEU A 543 6.20 -12.08 -35.24
N GLY A 544 6.86 -13.23 -34.99
CA GLY A 544 7.55 -14.00 -36.01
C GLY A 544 6.55 -14.67 -36.95
#